data_eb06fea85c4f2cd4ce8ed5594b6f2d64
#
_entry.id   eb06fea85c4f2cd4ce8ed5594b6f2d64
#
_cell.length_a   1.000
_cell.length_b   1.000
_cell.length_c   1.000
_cell.angle_alpha   90.00
_cell.angle_beta   90.00
_cell.angle_gamma   90.00
#
_symmetry.space_group_name_H-M   'P 1'
#
loop_
_entity.id
_entity.type
_entity.pdbx_description
1 polymer ?
#
loop_
_entity_poly.entity_id
_entity_poly.type
_entity_poly.pdbx_seq_one_letter_code
_entity_poly.pdbx_strand_id
1 'polypeptide(L)'
;MFAMVTYARVQQAIAITGVGLVTPFGTSTDDFAAALIDGRTGVSPVNGFDIGEALSRSAAAVTGFDVARWISPLKSRRMDTTSQFAIAAACQAFDDAGVQYGAEPQDDVGVAVGTYTAGGSRTEEFLEGLFRLGPVGAPALLFNATVANVAASLVALELKVRGPNITISHKEVSGLTATAHAVDLLRSGQARMILTAGVDALYPLFYKVHDRFGVLSRANGTAEGSRPFDVTRNGFVLGEGAYALVLETADAARMRGATVLGELLSVECGGTSPGINQWPADAGAIARVLRRAIDAAGLDPADIGVVYASANSSPGLDAVEAAAIEQVFAPHQPVVTSVKGALGESAASTMAGVAAAVLCGRRGVVPPVAGLITLDPACARLRVAREAVQVAPVGSPSSGARRARHALVNGVASGGALAAAVVRVRDR
;
A
#
# COMPACT_ATOMS: atom_id res chain seq x y z
N MET A 1 -40.17 -8.08 -12.94
CA MET A 1 -39.64 -6.72 -13.13
C MET A 1 -39.25 -6.20 -11.76
N PHE A 2 -38.00 -6.50 -11.35
CA PHE A 2 -37.48 -6.02 -10.06
C PHE A 2 -36.97 -4.60 -10.26
N ALA A 3 -37.60 -3.65 -9.59
CA ALA A 3 -37.13 -2.28 -9.54
C ALA A 3 -35.75 -2.28 -8.81
N MET A 4 -34.67 -1.99 -9.54
CA MET A 4 -33.40 -1.64 -8.92
C MET A 4 -33.62 -0.33 -8.17
N VAL A 5 -33.71 -0.43 -6.84
CA VAL A 5 -33.66 0.74 -5.97
C VAL A 5 -32.20 1.20 -5.96
N THR A 6 -31.89 2.16 -6.78
CA THR A 6 -30.62 2.88 -6.75
C THR A 6 -30.62 3.77 -5.51
N TYR A 7 -30.13 3.24 -4.39
CA TYR A 7 -29.73 4.09 -3.27
C TYR A 7 -28.38 4.71 -3.60
N ALA A 8 -28.37 5.87 -4.21
CA ALA A 8 -27.24 6.78 -4.15
C ALA A 8 -27.16 7.31 -2.69
N ARG A 9 -26.71 6.49 -1.76
CA ARG A 9 -26.23 7.00 -0.46
C ARG A 9 -24.91 7.71 -0.74
N VAL A 10 -24.90 9.03 -0.56
CA VAL A 10 -23.64 9.75 -0.34
C VAL A 10 -22.94 9.03 0.81
N GLN A 11 -21.89 8.29 0.50
CA GLN A 11 -21.24 7.45 1.47
C GLN A 11 -20.55 8.37 2.51
N GLN A 12 -20.77 8.09 3.79
CA GLN A 12 -20.10 8.84 4.86
C GLN A 12 -18.59 8.73 4.68
N ALA A 13 -17.91 9.87 4.59
CA ALA A 13 -16.45 9.93 4.48
C ALA A 13 -15.81 9.34 5.74
N ILE A 14 -14.74 8.57 5.56
CA ILE A 14 -13.96 8.01 6.65
C ILE A 14 -12.72 8.86 6.87
N ALA A 15 -12.56 9.40 8.07
CA ALA A 15 -11.42 10.21 8.45
C ALA A 15 -10.17 9.35 8.62
N ILE A 16 -9.05 9.82 8.11
CA ILE A 16 -7.70 9.32 8.40
C ILE A 16 -7.15 10.24 9.48
N THR A 17 -6.94 9.71 10.68
CA THR A 17 -6.53 10.50 11.84
C THR A 17 -5.12 10.20 12.33
N GLY A 18 -4.49 9.15 11.81
CA GLY A 18 -3.09 8.83 12.10
C GLY A 18 -2.46 8.02 11.00
N VAL A 19 -1.16 8.20 10.83
CA VAL A 19 -0.30 7.49 9.86
C VAL A 19 0.95 6.98 10.59
N GLY A 20 1.25 5.70 10.41
CA GLY A 20 2.49 5.08 10.87
C GLY A 20 3.11 4.23 9.77
N LEU A 21 4.43 4.18 9.72
CA LEU A 21 5.10 3.49 8.63
C LEU A 21 6.48 2.94 9.03
N VAL A 22 6.87 1.88 8.31
CA VAL A 22 8.22 1.33 8.27
C VAL A 22 8.59 1.21 6.80
N THR A 23 9.66 1.86 6.37
CA THR A 23 10.02 1.97 4.95
C THR A 23 11.52 1.86 4.73
N PRO A 24 11.99 1.66 3.49
CA PRO A 24 13.42 1.76 3.16
C PRO A 24 14.05 3.12 3.53
N PHE A 25 13.24 4.16 3.75
CA PHE A 25 13.68 5.50 4.17
C PHE A 25 13.59 5.72 5.68
N GLY A 26 13.30 4.68 6.45
CA GLY A 26 13.12 4.74 7.90
C GLY A 26 11.65 4.71 8.33
N THR A 27 11.42 5.20 9.56
CA THR A 27 10.13 5.14 10.24
C THR A 27 9.47 6.52 10.46
N SER A 28 10.07 7.59 9.95
CA SER A 28 9.55 8.95 10.05
C SER A 28 8.65 9.27 8.85
N THR A 29 7.43 9.78 9.11
CA THR A 29 6.52 10.26 8.06
C THR A 29 7.10 11.45 7.29
N ASP A 30 7.91 12.28 7.96
CA ASP A 30 8.59 13.41 7.33
C ASP A 30 9.71 12.97 6.39
N ASP A 31 10.56 12.00 6.81
CA ASP A 31 11.63 11.44 5.97
C ASP A 31 11.08 10.69 4.78
N PHE A 32 9.98 9.93 4.96
CA PHE A 32 9.27 9.24 3.89
C PHE A 32 8.78 10.23 2.82
N ALA A 33 8.04 11.25 3.24
CA ALA A 33 7.51 12.22 2.29
C ALA A 33 8.62 13.04 1.61
N ALA A 34 9.68 13.43 2.34
CA ALA A 34 10.84 14.11 1.77
C ALA A 34 11.53 13.23 0.72
N ALA A 35 11.79 11.95 1.05
CA ALA A 35 12.44 11.03 0.11
C ALA A 35 11.64 10.83 -1.18
N LEU A 36 10.31 10.72 -1.09
CA LEU A 36 9.45 10.62 -2.27
C LEU A 36 9.48 11.91 -3.09
N ILE A 37 9.35 13.08 -2.46
CA ILE A 37 9.37 14.40 -3.14
C ILE A 37 10.70 14.64 -3.83
N ASP A 38 11.80 14.22 -3.23
CA ASP A 38 13.15 14.30 -3.80
C ASP A 38 13.40 13.27 -4.91
N GLY A 39 12.44 12.38 -5.21
CA GLY A 39 12.59 11.33 -6.21
C GLY A 39 13.63 10.25 -5.83
N ARG A 40 13.91 10.09 -4.53
CA ARG A 40 14.88 9.09 -4.05
C ARG A 40 14.34 7.68 -4.25
N THR A 41 15.24 6.73 -4.51
CA THR A 41 14.93 5.31 -4.54
C THR A 41 15.46 4.61 -3.29
N GLY A 42 14.66 3.70 -2.72
CA GLY A 42 15.08 2.77 -1.68
C GLY A 42 15.62 1.44 -2.25
N VAL A 43 15.66 1.31 -3.58
CA VAL A 43 16.19 0.12 -4.24
C VAL A 43 17.71 0.06 -4.06
N SER A 44 18.19 -1.04 -3.54
CA SER A 44 19.62 -1.30 -3.28
C SER A 44 19.92 -2.80 -3.42
N PRO A 45 21.19 -3.21 -3.49
CA PRO A 45 21.54 -4.62 -3.46
C PRO A 45 20.99 -5.33 -2.21
N VAL A 46 20.48 -6.54 -2.37
CA VAL A 46 19.98 -7.37 -1.25
C VAL A 46 21.14 -7.78 -0.35
N ASN A 47 21.11 -7.39 0.92
CA ASN A 47 22.14 -7.68 1.91
C ASN A 47 21.58 -8.39 3.18
N GLY A 48 20.26 -8.47 3.34
CA GLY A 48 19.63 -8.99 4.58
C GLY A 48 19.55 -10.52 4.65
N PHE A 49 19.70 -11.22 3.51
CA PHE A 49 19.60 -12.68 3.41
C PHE A 49 20.30 -13.20 2.15
N ASP A 50 20.56 -14.51 2.14
CA ASP A 50 21.17 -15.18 1.00
C ASP A 50 20.16 -15.38 -0.15
N ILE A 51 20.45 -14.77 -1.29
CA ILE A 51 19.69 -14.91 -2.53
C ILE A 51 20.20 -16.04 -3.45
N GLY A 52 21.31 -16.68 -3.10
CA GLY A 52 21.90 -17.77 -3.86
C GLY A 52 22.24 -17.38 -5.29
N GLU A 53 21.77 -18.21 -6.25
CA GLU A 53 22.01 -18.02 -7.68
C GLU A 53 20.93 -17.14 -8.38
N ALA A 54 20.14 -16.36 -7.62
CA ALA A 54 19.16 -15.47 -8.20
C ALA A 54 19.82 -14.52 -9.21
N LEU A 55 19.16 -14.28 -10.34
CA LEU A 55 19.65 -13.38 -11.39
C LEU A 55 19.38 -11.91 -11.04
N SER A 56 18.29 -11.64 -10.31
CA SER A 56 18.02 -10.33 -9.72
C SER A 56 18.82 -10.18 -8.43
N ARG A 57 19.29 -8.99 -8.15
CA ARG A 57 20.20 -8.68 -7.03
C ARG A 57 19.71 -7.57 -6.13
N SER A 58 18.62 -6.90 -6.48
CA SER A 58 18.12 -5.68 -5.83
C SER A 58 16.77 -5.89 -5.17
N ALA A 59 16.56 -5.14 -4.07
CA ALA A 59 15.27 -4.99 -3.39
C ALA A 59 15.16 -3.60 -2.79
N ALA A 60 13.94 -3.13 -2.53
CA ALA A 60 13.70 -1.98 -1.68
C ALA A 60 13.49 -2.48 -0.23
N ALA A 61 14.61 -2.79 0.42
CA ALA A 61 14.62 -3.39 1.74
C ALA A 61 14.71 -2.34 2.86
N VAL A 62 14.07 -2.63 3.99
CA VAL A 62 14.15 -1.81 5.21
C VAL A 62 15.49 -2.07 5.89
N THR A 63 16.27 -1.02 6.11
CA THR A 63 17.56 -1.09 6.77
C THR A 63 17.57 -0.28 8.07
N GLY A 64 18.34 -0.71 9.06
CA GLY A 64 18.49 0.02 10.31
C GLY A 64 17.23 0.05 11.19
N PHE A 65 16.29 -0.88 10.99
CA PHE A 65 15.08 -0.97 11.80
C PHE A 65 15.39 -1.49 13.20
N ASP A 66 15.16 -0.65 14.20
CA ASP A 66 15.31 -1.01 15.61
C ASP A 66 13.95 -1.35 16.21
N VAL A 67 13.63 -2.65 16.27
CA VAL A 67 12.37 -3.16 16.82
C VAL A 67 12.20 -2.85 18.31
N ALA A 68 13.31 -2.67 19.06
CA ALA A 68 13.26 -2.47 20.51
C ALA A 68 12.55 -1.17 20.92
N ARG A 69 12.37 -0.24 19.97
CA ARG A 69 11.61 0.99 20.19
C ARG A 69 10.11 0.73 20.44
N TRP A 70 9.56 -0.38 19.96
CA TRP A 70 8.12 -0.69 20.04
C TRP A 70 7.83 -2.03 20.72
N ILE A 71 8.73 -3.00 20.63
CA ILE A 71 8.52 -4.37 21.07
C ILE A 71 9.68 -4.80 21.95
N SER A 72 9.39 -5.37 23.13
CA SER A 72 10.46 -5.87 23.99
C SER A 72 11.26 -6.98 23.30
N PRO A 73 12.59 -7.08 23.55
CA PRO A 73 13.45 -8.09 22.91
C PRO A 73 12.98 -9.54 23.13
N LEU A 74 12.34 -9.83 24.27
CA LEU A 74 11.81 -11.16 24.56
C LEU A 74 10.65 -11.54 23.63
N LYS A 75 9.79 -10.58 23.29
CA LYS A 75 8.64 -10.79 22.41
C LYS A 75 9.07 -10.80 20.95
N SER A 76 9.91 -9.85 20.53
CA SER A 76 10.29 -9.69 19.12
C SER A 76 11.02 -10.91 18.56
N ARG A 77 11.80 -11.64 19.35
CA ARG A 77 12.48 -12.89 18.94
C ARG A 77 11.52 -13.99 18.45
N ARG A 78 10.27 -13.96 18.89
CA ARG A 78 9.24 -14.95 18.53
C ARG A 78 8.38 -14.52 17.37
N MET A 79 8.55 -13.31 16.87
CA MET A 79 7.78 -12.71 15.80
C MET A 79 8.55 -12.80 14.47
N ASP A 80 7.84 -12.93 13.36
CA ASP A 80 8.43 -12.70 12.05
C ASP A 80 8.61 -11.19 11.80
N THR A 81 9.44 -10.84 10.84
CA THR A 81 9.73 -9.44 10.49
C THR A 81 8.48 -8.69 10.05
N THR A 82 7.56 -9.36 9.33
CA THR A 82 6.28 -8.77 8.90
C THR A 82 5.46 -8.33 10.11
N SER A 83 5.37 -9.16 11.15
CA SER A 83 4.65 -8.81 12.39
C SER A 83 5.34 -7.67 13.15
N GLN A 84 6.68 -7.66 13.18
CA GLN A 84 7.43 -6.57 13.82
C GLN A 84 7.18 -5.23 13.11
N PHE A 85 7.18 -5.20 11.77
CA PHE A 85 6.86 -4.01 11.00
C PHE A 85 5.42 -3.55 11.23
N ALA A 86 4.47 -4.51 11.23
CA ALA A 86 3.06 -4.20 11.47
C ALA A 86 2.83 -3.53 12.82
N ILE A 87 3.41 -4.07 13.91
CA ILE A 87 3.28 -3.49 15.25
C ILE A 87 3.93 -2.10 15.32
N ALA A 88 5.13 -1.94 14.77
CA ALA A 88 5.82 -0.65 14.77
C ALA A 88 5.03 0.44 14.04
N ALA A 89 4.48 0.11 12.86
CA ALA A 89 3.64 1.05 12.11
C ALA A 89 2.31 1.31 12.84
N ALA A 90 1.72 0.30 13.49
CA ALA A 90 0.49 0.43 14.25
C ALA A 90 0.66 1.36 15.47
N CYS A 91 1.73 1.19 16.25
CA CYS A 91 2.05 2.06 17.38
C CYS A 91 2.18 3.52 16.92
N GLN A 92 2.96 3.76 15.86
CA GLN A 92 3.15 5.10 15.31
C GLN A 92 1.83 5.72 14.84
N ALA A 93 0.96 4.94 14.17
CA ALA A 93 -0.32 5.44 13.69
C ALA A 93 -1.24 5.83 14.85
N PHE A 94 -1.24 5.08 15.96
CA PHE A 94 -2.00 5.44 17.16
C PHE A 94 -1.41 6.64 17.90
N ASP A 95 -0.08 6.74 17.97
CA ASP A 95 0.60 7.92 18.54
C ASP A 95 0.24 9.17 17.72
N ASP A 96 0.31 9.11 16.39
CA ASP A 96 -0.05 10.22 15.49
C ASP A 96 -1.54 10.60 15.59
N ALA A 97 -2.41 9.60 15.80
CA ALA A 97 -3.84 9.82 16.03
C ALA A 97 -4.18 10.34 17.45
N GLY A 98 -3.21 10.40 18.36
CA GLY A 98 -3.43 10.73 19.77
C GLY A 98 -4.27 9.68 20.52
N VAL A 99 -4.17 8.41 20.14
CA VAL A 99 -4.91 7.30 20.72
C VAL A 99 -4.06 6.57 21.75
N GLN A 100 -4.57 6.43 22.96
CA GLN A 100 -3.91 5.61 23.99
C GLN A 100 -4.13 4.13 23.70
N TYR A 101 -3.10 3.31 23.84
CA TYR A 101 -3.15 1.87 23.61
C TYR A 101 -2.29 1.07 24.60
N GLY A 102 -2.50 -0.23 24.67
CA GLY A 102 -1.67 -1.15 25.46
C GLY A 102 -1.89 -1.11 26.97
N ALA A 103 -2.58 -0.12 27.53
CA ALA A 103 -2.93 -0.08 28.96
C ALA A 103 -4.23 -0.83 29.24
N GLU A 104 -5.35 -0.31 28.74
CA GLU A 104 -6.67 -0.92 28.89
C GLU A 104 -7.17 -1.53 27.58
N PRO A 105 -7.96 -2.63 27.63
CA PRO A 105 -8.58 -3.22 26.47
C PRO A 105 -9.59 -2.28 25.80
N GLN A 106 -9.64 -2.27 24.46
CA GLN A 106 -10.57 -1.48 23.65
C GLN A 106 -11.41 -2.39 22.77
N ASP A 107 -12.68 -2.58 23.14
CA ASP A 107 -13.58 -3.54 22.51
C ASP A 107 -14.16 -3.07 21.16
N ASP A 108 -14.13 -1.77 20.92
CA ASP A 108 -14.68 -1.09 19.74
C ASP A 108 -13.59 -0.61 18.75
N VAL A 109 -12.33 -1.01 18.97
CA VAL A 109 -11.20 -0.74 18.09
C VAL A 109 -10.77 -2.02 17.40
N GLY A 110 -10.79 -2.03 16.07
CA GLY A 110 -10.46 -3.17 15.23
C GLY A 110 -9.11 -3.05 14.52
N VAL A 111 -8.69 -4.15 13.89
CA VAL A 111 -7.47 -4.26 13.07
C VAL A 111 -7.81 -4.92 11.74
N ALA A 112 -7.37 -4.34 10.62
CA ALA A 112 -7.48 -4.90 9.29
C ALA A 112 -6.12 -4.85 8.57
N VAL A 113 -5.49 -5.99 8.35
CA VAL A 113 -4.15 -6.08 7.75
C VAL A 113 -4.22 -6.76 6.39
N GLY A 114 -3.63 -6.12 5.39
CA GLY A 114 -3.35 -6.71 4.09
C GLY A 114 -1.88 -7.13 4.01
N THR A 115 -1.64 -8.38 3.64
CA THR A 115 -0.28 -8.92 3.54
C THR A 115 -0.19 -10.05 2.51
N TYR A 116 0.99 -10.27 1.97
CA TYR A 116 1.30 -11.43 1.13
C TYR A 116 2.34 -12.34 1.78
N THR A 117 3.13 -11.80 2.72
CA THR A 117 4.31 -12.48 3.28
C THR A 117 4.20 -12.85 4.75
N ALA A 118 3.16 -12.40 5.47
CA ALA A 118 3.04 -12.70 6.90
C ALA A 118 3.01 -14.21 7.17
N GLY A 119 3.79 -14.63 8.14
CA GLY A 119 4.00 -16.04 8.49
C GLY A 119 4.94 -16.79 7.54
N GLY A 120 5.30 -16.23 6.37
CA GLY A 120 6.05 -16.93 5.32
C GLY A 120 7.46 -17.34 5.76
N SER A 121 8.21 -16.46 6.39
CA SER A 121 9.57 -16.79 6.88
C SER A 121 9.54 -17.86 7.97
N ARG A 122 8.52 -17.87 8.83
CA ARG A 122 8.33 -18.90 9.86
C ARG A 122 7.86 -20.21 9.26
N THR A 123 7.07 -20.16 8.18
CA THR A 123 6.70 -21.35 7.40
C THR A 123 7.93 -21.97 6.74
N GLU A 124 8.83 -21.18 6.16
CA GLU A 124 10.09 -21.64 5.60
C GLU A 124 10.91 -22.38 6.65
N GLU A 125 11.13 -21.78 7.80
CA GLU A 125 11.87 -22.37 8.93
C GLU A 125 11.20 -23.66 9.46
N PHE A 126 9.88 -23.65 9.61
CA PHE A 126 9.12 -24.82 10.06
C PHE A 126 9.22 -25.99 9.09
N LEU A 127 9.05 -25.73 7.79
CA LEU A 127 9.14 -26.74 6.74
C LEU A 127 10.57 -27.27 6.56
N GLU A 128 11.59 -26.43 6.73
CA GLU A 128 12.97 -26.88 6.70
C GLU A 128 13.25 -27.91 7.80
N GLY A 129 12.79 -27.65 9.04
CA GLY A 129 12.89 -28.60 10.14
C GLY A 129 12.13 -29.90 9.86
N LEU A 130 10.90 -29.79 9.34
CA LEU A 130 10.07 -30.93 9.00
C LEU A 130 10.71 -31.81 7.91
N PHE A 131 11.20 -31.22 6.83
CA PHE A 131 11.77 -31.99 5.71
C PHE A 131 13.13 -32.60 6.02
N ARG A 132 13.96 -31.92 6.82
CA ARG A 132 15.29 -32.43 7.17
C ARG A 132 15.27 -33.49 8.27
N LEU A 133 14.40 -33.34 9.26
CA LEU A 133 14.43 -34.12 10.50
C LEU A 133 13.12 -34.91 10.75
N GLY A 134 12.17 -34.84 9.84
CA GLY A 134 10.85 -35.45 9.98
C GLY A 134 9.94 -34.70 10.99
N PRO A 135 8.75 -35.25 11.33
CA PRO A 135 7.77 -34.60 12.20
C PRO A 135 8.32 -34.20 13.58
N VAL A 136 9.27 -34.99 14.14
CA VAL A 136 9.89 -34.72 15.44
C VAL A 136 10.81 -33.48 15.38
N GLY A 137 11.38 -33.16 14.19
CA GLY A 137 12.25 -32.03 14.00
C GLY A 137 11.49 -30.74 13.68
N ALA A 138 10.19 -30.79 13.45
CA ALA A 138 9.39 -29.58 13.20
C ALA A 138 9.27 -28.74 14.48
N PRO A 139 9.68 -27.46 14.49
CA PRO A 139 9.64 -26.61 15.68
C PRO A 139 8.19 -26.25 16.03
N ALA A 140 7.53 -27.02 16.90
CA ALA A 140 6.11 -26.87 17.25
C ALA A 140 5.74 -25.43 17.69
N LEU A 141 6.66 -24.72 18.36
CA LEU A 141 6.46 -23.34 18.80
C LEU A 141 6.33 -22.33 17.63
N LEU A 142 6.85 -22.67 16.46
CA LEU A 142 6.73 -21.80 15.27
C LEU A 142 5.37 -21.95 14.58
N PHE A 143 4.64 -23.04 14.82
CA PHE A 143 3.40 -23.33 14.10
C PHE A 143 2.39 -22.18 14.15
N ASN A 144 2.22 -21.55 15.32
CA ASN A 144 1.31 -20.41 15.48
C ASN A 144 1.75 -19.17 14.69
N ALA A 145 3.00 -19.09 14.28
CA ALA A 145 3.55 -17.98 13.51
C ALA A 145 3.60 -18.26 11.98
N THR A 146 3.11 -19.44 11.53
CA THR A 146 3.11 -19.80 10.11
C THR A 146 1.86 -19.34 9.35
N VAL A 147 0.84 -18.84 10.04
CA VAL A 147 -0.44 -18.44 9.46
C VAL A 147 -0.46 -16.97 9.07
N ALA A 148 -1.11 -16.64 7.97
CA ALA A 148 -1.11 -15.28 7.42
C ALA A 148 -1.74 -14.22 8.36
N ASN A 149 -2.61 -14.62 9.30
CA ASN A 149 -3.24 -13.71 10.25
C ASN A 149 -2.36 -13.37 11.47
N VAL A 150 -1.13 -13.91 11.55
CA VAL A 150 -0.24 -13.67 12.69
C VAL A 150 0.03 -12.18 12.91
N ALA A 151 0.28 -11.41 11.84
CA ALA A 151 0.59 -9.99 11.96
C ALA A 151 -0.58 -9.20 12.58
N ALA A 152 -1.82 -9.38 12.07
CA ALA A 152 -3.01 -8.72 12.62
C ALA A 152 -3.29 -9.13 14.07
N SER A 153 -3.12 -10.43 14.38
CA SER A 153 -3.33 -10.96 15.72
C SER A 153 -2.33 -10.39 16.73
N LEU A 154 -1.06 -10.29 16.36
CA LEU A 154 -0.01 -9.73 17.22
C LEU A 154 -0.16 -8.22 17.41
N VAL A 155 -0.58 -7.47 16.39
CA VAL A 155 -0.97 -6.05 16.53
C VAL A 155 -2.08 -5.91 17.56
N ALA A 156 -3.16 -6.71 17.44
CA ALA A 156 -4.27 -6.66 18.38
C ALA A 156 -3.86 -6.99 19.82
N LEU A 157 -3.00 -7.98 20.00
CA LEU A 157 -2.48 -8.36 21.32
C LEU A 157 -1.60 -7.27 21.96
N GLU A 158 -0.67 -6.69 21.18
CA GLU A 158 0.25 -5.67 21.71
C GLU A 158 -0.47 -4.36 22.03
N LEU A 159 -1.44 -3.96 21.20
CA LEU A 159 -2.19 -2.72 21.42
C LEU A 159 -3.44 -2.92 22.29
N LYS A 160 -3.74 -4.15 22.69
CA LYS A 160 -4.94 -4.53 23.47
C LYS A 160 -6.25 -4.10 22.84
N VAL A 161 -6.35 -4.16 21.52
CA VAL A 161 -7.59 -3.91 20.79
C VAL A 161 -8.33 -5.22 20.57
N ARG A 162 -9.65 -5.23 20.78
CA ARG A 162 -10.49 -6.44 20.83
C ARG A 162 -11.71 -6.38 19.91
N GLY A 163 -11.79 -5.34 19.07
CA GLY A 163 -12.79 -5.24 18.01
C GLY A 163 -12.51 -6.22 16.86
N PRO A 164 -13.15 -6.02 15.69
CA PRO A 164 -12.96 -6.87 14.52
C PRO A 164 -11.48 -7.01 14.16
N ASN A 165 -11.05 -8.25 13.83
CA ASN A 165 -9.67 -8.55 13.42
C ASN A 165 -9.72 -9.28 12.08
N ILE A 166 -9.17 -8.68 11.04
CA ILE A 166 -9.23 -9.17 9.66
C ILE A 166 -7.84 -9.22 9.06
N THR A 167 -7.56 -10.28 8.32
CA THR A 167 -6.38 -10.40 7.47
C THR A 167 -6.81 -10.72 6.05
N ILE A 168 -6.29 -9.98 5.09
CA ILE A 168 -6.55 -10.15 3.66
C ILE A 168 -5.23 -10.47 2.95
N SER A 169 -5.26 -11.50 2.11
CA SER A 169 -4.16 -11.85 1.21
C SER A 169 -4.65 -11.89 -0.23
N HIS A 170 -4.50 -10.77 -0.91
CA HIS A 170 -4.85 -10.53 -2.31
C HIS A 170 -3.64 -10.01 -3.10
N LYS A 171 -2.47 -10.60 -2.85
CA LYS A 171 -1.20 -10.17 -3.45
C LYS A 171 -1.01 -8.65 -3.31
N GLU A 172 -0.67 -7.96 -4.40
CA GLU A 172 -0.28 -6.55 -4.44
C GLU A 172 -1.39 -5.56 -4.01
N VAL A 173 -2.67 -6.00 -3.97
CA VAL A 173 -3.80 -5.15 -3.53
C VAL A 173 -4.31 -5.46 -2.13
N SER A 174 -3.62 -6.32 -1.38
CA SER A 174 -4.05 -6.77 -0.04
C SER A 174 -4.38 -5.61 0.89
N GLY A 175 -3.54 -4.58 0.92
CA GLY A 175 -3.71 -3.42 1.80
C GLY A 175 -5.00 -2.64 1.51
N LEU A 176 -5.26 -2.29 0.24
CA LEU A 176 -6.51 -1.60 -0.12
C LEU A 176 -7.74 -2.48 0.08
N THR A 177 -7.65 -3.79 -0.18
CA THR A 177 -8.78 -4.70 0.08
C THR A 177 -9.08 -4.79 1.58
N ALA A 178 -8.06 -4.86 2.44
CA ALA A 178 -8.25 -4.81 3.89
C ALA A 178 -8.89 -3.48 4.33
N THR A 179 -8.47 -2.37 3.70
CA THR A 179 -9.02 -1.04 3.95
C THR A 179 -10.50 -0.95 3.53
N ALA A 180 -10.90 -1.58 2.42
CA ALA A 180 -12.30 -1.64 2.01
C ALA A 180 -13.17 -2.30 3.09
N HIS A 181 -12.74 -3.44 3.62
CA HIS A 181 -13.43 -4.11 4.73
C HIS A 181 -13.45 -3.27 6.01
N ALA A 182 -12.35 -2.56 6.33
CA ALA A 182 -12.32 -1.64 7.46
C ALA A 182 -13.37 -0.52 7.33
N VAL A 183 -13.50 0.04 6.13
CA VAL A 183 -14.51 1.07 5.82
C VAL A 183 -15.94 0.53 6.01
N ASP A 184 -16.20 -0.69 5.56
CA ASP A 184 -17.54 -1.33 5.72
C ASP A 184 -17.88 -1.57 7.19
N LEU A 185 -16.92 -2.02 8.01
CA LEU A 185 -17.09 -2.22 9.44
C LEU A 185 -17.36 -0.91 10.18
N LEU A 186 -16.67 0.16 9.84
CA LEU A 186 -16.89 1.49 10.41
C LEU A 186 -18.28 2.02 10.03
N ARG A 187 -18.69 1.91 8.77
CA ARG A 187 -19.99 2.37 8.28
C ARG A 187 -21.15 1.58 8.85
N SER A 188 -20.95 0.29 9.12
CA SER A 188 -21.96 -0.55 9.75
C SER A 188 -22.01 -0.43 11.27
N GLY A 189 -21.13 0.37 11.88
CA GLY A 189 -21.06 0.58 13.32
C GLY A 189 -20.53 -0.60 14.12
N GLN A 190 -19.84 -1.56 13.46
CA GLN A 190 -19.24 -2.70 14.13
C GLN A 190 -17.91 -2.36 14.83
N ALA A 191 -17.34 -1.22 14.48
CA ALA A 191 -16.18 -0.63 15.18
C ALA A 191 -16.31 0.90 15.17
N ARG A 192 -15.81 1.55 16.21
CA ARG A 192 -15.67 3.01 16.28
C ARG A 192 -14.42 3.47 15.55
N MET A 193 -13.37 2.69 15.61
CA MET A 193 -12.05 2.95 15.03
C MET A 193 -11.47 1.66 14.49
N ILE A 194 -10.75 1.73 13.37
CA ILE A 194 -10.00 0.60 12.84
C ILE A 194 -8.60 1.06 12.44
N LEU A 195 -7.59 0.33 12.92
CA LEU A 195 -6.26 0.37 12.35
C LEU A 195 -6.25 -0.50 11.09
N THR A 196 -6.04 0.10 9.93
CA THR A 196 -5.78 -0.66 8.69
C THR A 196 -4.32 -0.54 8.29
N ALA A 197 -3.74 -1.62 7.78
CA ALA A 197 -2.36 -1.62 7.33
C ALA A 197 -2.14 -2.52 6.11
N GLY A 198 -1.17 -2.12 5.27
CA GLY A 198 -0.51 -3.02 4.33
C GLY A 198 0.89 -3.32 4.84
N VAL A 199 1.29 -4.58 4.90
CA VAL A 199 2.60 -4.97 5.41
C VAL A 199 3.15 -6.19 4.71
N ASP A 200 4.42 -6.13 4.35
CA ASP A 200 5.23 -7.26 3.89
C ASP A 200 6.67 -7.13 4.37
N ALA A 201 7.33 -8.26 4.53
CA ALA A 201 8.76 -8.36 4.72
C ALA A 201 9.35 -9.41 3.78
N LEU A 202 10.54 -9.16 3.27
CA LEU A 202 11.24 -10.07 2.38
C LEU A 202 11.90 -11.22 3.16
N TYR A 203 11.93 -12.39 2.54
CA TYR A 203 12.64 -13.56 3.05
C TYR A 203 13.15 -14.42 1.88
N PRO A 204 14.14 -15.30 2.11
CA PRO A 204 14.87 -15.99 1.03
C PRO A 204 13.99 -16.71 0.02
N LEU A 205 13.06 -17.55 0.48
CA LEU A 205 12.20 -18.35 -0.40
C LEU A 205 11.32 -17.47 -1.28
N PHE A 206 10.71 -16.43 -0.69
CA PHE A 206 9.83 -15.50 -1.41
C PHE A 206 10.59 -14.79 -2.55
N TYR A 207 11.80 -14.30 -2.25
CA TYR A 207 12.65 -13.64 -3.24
C TYR A 207 13.06 -14.61 -4.37
N LYS A 208 13.58 -15.80 -4.02
CA LYS A 208 14.06 -16.81 -4.98
C LYS A 208 12.95 -17.31 -5.89
N VAL A 209 11.73 -17.47 -5.38
CA VAL A 209 10.57 -17.89 -6.17
C VAL A 209 10.19 -16.83 -7.21
N HIS A 210 10.17 -15.54 -6.84
CA HIS A 210 9.88 -14.45 -7.79
C HIS A 210 10.98 -14.32 -8.84
N ASP A 211 12.25 -14.46 -8.46
CA ASP A 211 13.35 -14.50 -9.42
C ASP A 211 13.19 -15.68 -10.39
N ARG A 212 12.83 -16.86 -9.88
CA ARG A 212 12.61 -18.05 -10.71
C ARG A 212 11.46 -17.90 -11.71
N PHE A 213 10.41 -17.15 -11.36
CA PHE A 213 9.33 -16.81 -12.28
C PHE A 213 9.76 -15.82 -13.38
N GLY A 214 10.93 -15.20 -13.27
CA GLY A 214 11.44 -14.27 -14.28
C GLY A 214 10.68 -12.94 -14.33
N VAL A 215 10.00 -12.55 -13.24
CA VAL A 215 9.20 -11.33 -13.16
C VAL A 215 9.96 -10.13 -12.60
N LEU A 216 11.11 -10.39 -11.95
CA LEU A 216 11.94 -9.36 -11.37
C LEU A 216 12.80 -8.66 -12.43
N SER A 217 13.10 -7.39 -12.20
CA SER A 217 14.08 -6.63 -12.98
C SER A 217 15.45 -7.30 -12.90
N ARG A 218 16.15 -7.38 -14.03
CA ARG A 218 17.47 -8.01 -14.17
C ARG A 218 18.40 -7.12 -14.97
N ALA A 219 19.69 -7.24 -14.72
CA ALA A 219 20.72 -6.63 -15.55
C ALA A 219 20.83 -7.42 -16.88
N ASN A 220 19.96 -7.09 -17.86
CA ASN A 220 19.92 -7.71 -19.17
C ASN A 220 19.85 -6.62 -20.25
N GLY A 221 21.01 -6.11 -20.67
CA GLY A 221 21.10 -4.98 -21.61
C GLY A 221 20.73 -3.62 -21.04
N THR A 222 20.06 -3.58 -19.89
CA THR A 222 19.75 -2.38 -19.09
C THR A 222 20.14 -2.62 -17.64
N ALA A 223 20.38 -1.56 -16.88
CA ALA A 223 20.63 -1.69 -15.45
C ALA A 223 19.42 -2.28 -14.72
N GLU A 224 19.62 -3.09 -13.70
CA GLU A 224 18.58 -3.55 -12.79
C GLU A 224 17.99 -2.37 -12.00
N GLY A 225 16.67 -2.36 -11.74
CA GLY A 225 16.03 -1.33 -10.95
C GLY A 225 14.54 -1.18 -11.22
N SER A 226 13.87 -0.42 -10.37
CA SER A 226 12.46 -0.08 -10.53
C SER A 226 12.33 1.28 -11.24
N ARG A 227 11.65 1.30 -12.39
CA ARG A 227 11.42 2.50 -13.22
C ARG A 227 10.06 2.45 -13.90
N PRO A 228 9.00 2.68 -13.14
CA PRO A 228 7.65 2.70 -13.68
C PRO A 228 7.54 3.67 -14.86
N PHE A 229 6.83 3.26 -15.91
CA PHE A 229 6.59 4.02 -17.15
C PHE A 229 7.85 4.31 -18.01
N ASP A 230 9.05 3.90 -17.60
CA ASP A 230 10.25 4.13 -18.39
C ASP A 230 10.33 3.17 -19.59
N VAL A 231 10.85 3.64 -20.72
CA VAL A 231 11.01 2.83 -21.93
C VAL A 231 11.93 1.64 -21.75
N THR A 232 12.85 1.70 -20.76
CA THR A 232 13.83 0.65 -20.46
C THR A 232 13.38 -0.28 -19.31
N ARG A 233 12.12 -0.16 -18.83
CA ARG A 233 11.61 -1.03 -17.78
C ARG A 233 11.64 -2.51 -18.20
N ASN A 234 12.02 -3.38 -17.29
CA ASN A 234 12.26 -4.80 -17.62
C ASN A 234 11.81 -5.79 -16.53
N GLY A 235 10.94 -5.37 -15.64
CA GLY A 235 10.44 -6.13 -14.51
C GLY A 235 10.37 -5.27 -13.25
N PHE A 236 9.71 -5.76 -12.21
CA PHE A 236 9.64 -5.02 -10.95
C PHE A 236 10.78 -5.41 -10.00
N VAL A 237 10.97 -4.60 -8.98
CA VAL A 237 11.86 -4.90 -7.85
C VAL A 237 10.97 -5.16 -6.64
N LEU A 238 11.24 -6.22 -5.88
CA LEU A 238 10.51 -6.50 -4.64
C LEU A 238 10.83 -5.44 -3.59
N GLY A 239 9.82 -5.07 -2.82
CA GLY A 239 9.92 -4.16 -1.70
C GLY A 239 9.36 -4.76 -0.42
N GLU A 240 9.72 -4.15 0.71
CA GLU A 240 9.16 -4.46 2.02
C GLU A 240 8.82 -3.19 2.79
N GLY A 241 8.00 -3.35 3.82
CA GLY A 241 7.61 -2.27 4.71
C GLY A 241 6.20 -2.44 5.27
N ALA A 242 5.79 -1.47 6.09
CA ALA A 242 4.45 -1.38 6.64
C ALA A 242 3.93 0.05 6.54
N TYR A 243 2.65 0.19 6.19
CA TYR A 243 1.95 1.47 6.10
C TYR A 243 0.60 1.31 6.78
N ALA A 244 0.45 1.91 7.95
CA ALA A 244 -0.73 1.83 8.79
C ALA A 244 -1.48 3.16 8.83
N LEU A 245 -2.80 3.09 8.85
CA LEU A 245 -3.69 4.24 8.99
C LEU A 245 -4.67 3.98 10.12
N VAL A 246 -4.96 5.00 10.92
CA VAL A 246 -6.10 5.02 11.83
C VAL A 246 -7.30 5.61 11.11
N LEU A 247 -8.36 4.82 11.02
CA LEU A 247 -9.61 5.16 10.34
C LEU A 247 -10.73 5.29 11.35
N GLU A 248 -11.56 6.34 11.20
CA GLU A 248 -12.72 6.63 12.02
C GLU A 248 -13.83 7.24 11.15
N THR A 249 -15.09 7.17 11.60
CA THR A 249 -16.11 8.02 11.00
C THR A 249 -15.78 9.50 11.26
N ALA A 250 -16.15 10.39 10.33
CA ALA A 250 -15.90 11.83 10.49
C ALA A 250 -16.50 12.40 11.78
N ASP A 251 -17.63 11.82 12.22
CA ASP A 251 -18.30 12.21 13.46
C ASP A 251 -17.52 11.75 14.71
N ALA A 252 -17.01 10.51 14.71
CA ALA A 252 -16.18 10.00 15.81
C ALA A 252 -14.89 10.82 15.97
N ALA A 253 -14.21 11.10 14.85
CA ALA A 253 -13.00 11.93 14.84
C ALA A 253 -13.27 13.34 15.41
N ARG A 254 -14.40 13.95 15.00
CA ARG A 254 -14.80 15.28 15.49
C ARG A 254 -15.12 15.27 16.99
N MET A 255 -15.88 14.27 17.45
CA MET A 255 -16.28 14.15 18.87
C MET A 255 -15.08 14.03 19.82
N ARG A 256 -14.01 13.35 19.41
CA ARG A 256 -12.78 13.25 20.24
C ARG A 256 -11.76 14.36 19.98
N GLY A 257 -12.05 15.29 19.07
CA GLY A 257 -11.14 16.39 18.75
C GLY A 257 -9.90 15.95 17.96
N ALA A 258 -10.02 14.89 17.16
CA ALA A 258 -8.90 14.38 16.36
C ALA A 258 -8.47 15.32 15.25
N THR A 259 -7.17 15.39 15.00
CA THR A 259 -6.65 15.99 13.77
C THR A 259 -6.96 15.08 12.59
N VAL A 260 -7.72 15.58 11.62
CA VAL A 260 -8.01 14.83 10.38
C VAL A 260 -6.94 15.15 9.34
N LEU A 261 -6.14 14.15 8.99
CA LEU A 261 -5.04 14.28 8.03
C LEU A 261 -5.55 14.24 6.58
N GLY A 262 -6.58 13.45 6.34
CA GLY A 262 -7.25 13.25 5.07
C GLY A 262 -8.52 12.45 5.26
N GLU A 263 -9.23 12.16 4.18
CA GLU A 263 -10.46 11.38 4.20
C GLU A 263 -10.47 10.36 3.06
N LEU A 264 -10.83 9.14 3.36
CA LEU A 264 -11.20 8.13 2.37
C LEU A 264 -12.65 8.39 1.96
N LEU A 265 -12.87 8.81 0.72
CA LEU A 265 -14.20 9.03 0.17
C LEU A 265 -14.81 7.73 -0.34
N SER A 266 -14.00 6.88 -0.95
CA SER A 266 -14.37 5.57 -1.44
C SER A 266 -13.19 4.61 -1.45
N VAL A 267 -13.49 3.32 -1.34
CA VAL A 267 -12.55 2.22 -1.66
C VAL A 267 -13.36 1.16 -2.39
N GLU A 268 -12.99 0.86 -3.63
CA GLU A 268 -13.68 -0.09 -4.49
C GLU A 268 -12.75 -1.25 -4.86
N CYS A 269 -13.29 -2.46 -4.78
CA CYS A 269 -12.60 -3.68 -5.18
C CYS A 269 -13.26 -4.30 -6.40
N GLY A 270 -12.45 -4.93 -7.25
CA GLY A 270 -12.93 -5.61 -8.45
C GLY A 270 -11.99 -6.72 -8.86
N GLY A 271 -12.26 -7.30 -10.01
CA GLY A 271 -11.41 -8.36 -10.53
C GLY A 271 -11.50 -8.49 -12.05
N THR A 272 -10.51 -9.18 -12.58
CA THR A 272 -10.42 -9.65 -13.95
C THR A 272 -9.85 -11.07 -13.93
N SER A 273 -9.79 -11.74 -15.06
CA SER A 273 -9.39 -13.16 -15.14
C SER A 273 -8.17 -13.36 -16.05
N PRO A 274 -7.00 -12.82 -15.70
CA PRO A 274 -5.76 -13.15 -16.40
C PRO A 274 -5.33 -14.59 -16.04
N GLY A 275 -4.33 -15.10 -16.71
CA GLY A 275 -3.68 -16.35 -16.30
C GLY A 275 -2.99 -16.22 -14.92
N ILE A 276 -2.61 -17.35 -14.35
CA ILE A 276 -1.87 -17.41 -13.07
C ILE A 276 -0.59 -16.57 -13.18
N ASN A 277 -0.35 -15.69 -12.21
CA ASN A 277 0.80 -14.78 -12.16
C ASN A 277 0.95 -13.86 -13.39
N GLN A 278 -0.13 -13.60 -14.10
CA GLN A 278 -0.17 -12.64 -15.20
C GLN A 278 -0.85 -11.34 -14.77
N TRP A 279 -0.36 -10.24 -15.32
CA TRP A 279 -1.04 -8.95 -15.19
C TRP A 279 -2.30 -8.93 -16.09
N PRO A 280 -3.34 -8.16 -15.70
CA PRO A 280 -4.48 -7.94 -16.59
C PRO A 280 -4.03 -7.38 -17.94
N ALA A 281 -4.59 -7.90 -19.02
CA ALA A 281 -4.40 -7.35 -20.37
C ALA A 281 -5.55 -6.44 -20.81
N ASP A 282 -6.64 -6.39 -20.05
CA ASP A 282 -7.83 -5.58 -20.33
C ASP A 282 -7.80 -4.27 -19.54
N ALA A 283 -7.41 -3.19 -20.21
CA ALA A 283 -7.45 -1.84 -19.66
C ALA A 283 -8.88 -1.42 -19.22
N GLY A 284 -9.91 -1.92 -19.90
CA GLY A 284 -11.31 -1.64 -19.56
C GLY A 284 -11.72 -2.19 -18.20
N ALA A 285 -11.15 -3.33 -17.77
CA ALA A 285 -11.41 -3.87 -16.44
C ALA A 285 -10.87 -2.96 -15.33
N ILE A 286 -9.63 -2.47 -15.50
CA ILE A 286 -9.02 -1.50 -14.58
C ILE A 286 -9.84 -0.19 -14.61
N ALA A 287 -10.15 0.33 -15.79
CA ALA A 287 -10.92 1.58 -15.96
C ALA A 287 -12.30 1.50 -15.27
N ARG A 288 -12.97 0.35 -15.29
CA ARG A 288 -14.26 0.18 -14.57
C ARG A 288 -14.11 0.34 -13.06
N VAL A 289 -13.05 -0.19 -12.45
CA VAL A 289 -12.83 -0.06 -10.99
C VAL A 289 -12.48 1.38 -10.64
N LEU A 290 -11.66 2.04 -11.45
CA LEU A 290 -11.33 3.46 -11.26
C LEU A 290 -12.59 4.34 -11.32
N ARG A 291 -13.46 4.15 -12.34
CA ARG A 291 -14.72 4.89 -12.47
C ARG A 291 -15.64 4.63 -11.28
N ARG A 292 -15.82 3.38 -10.87
CA ARG A 292 -16.63 3.04 -9.69
C ARG A 292 -16.13 3.74 -8.43
N ALA A 293 -14.82 3.82 -8.22
CA ALA A 293 -14.26 4.53 -7.09
C ALA A 293 -14.55 6.03 -7.14
N ILE A 294 -14.46 6.65 -8.32
CA ILE A 294 -14.80 8.06 -8.53
C ILE A 294 -16.29 8.30 -8.31
N ASP A 295 -17.15 7.47 -8.90
CA ASP A 295 -18.62 7.57 -8.77
C ASP A 295 -19.07 7.38 -7.31
N ALA A 296 -18.49 6.40 -6.59
CA ALA A 296 -18.78 6.13 -5.18
C ALA A 296 -18.31 7.27 -4.25
N ALA A 297 -17.31 8.04 -4.68
CA ALA A 297 -16.89 9.26 -3.99
C ALA A 297 -17.80 10.47 -4.30
N GLY A 298 -18.77 10.33 -5.21
CA GLY A 298 -19.62 11.44 -5.66
C GLY A 298 -18.87 12.50 -6.46
N LEU A 299 -17.87 12.11 -7.23
CA LEU A 299 -16.98 12.98 -7.99
C LEU A 299 -17.04 12.68 -9.48
N ASP A 300 -16.63 13.65 -10.28
CA ASP A 300 -16.34 13.46 -11.70
C ASP A 300 -14.83 13.22 -11.91
N PRO A 301 -14.42 12.57 -13.02
CA PRO A 301 -13.01 12.40 -13.34
C PRO A 301 -12.22 13.73 -13.35
N ALA A 302 -12.87 14.85 -13.69
CA ALA A 302 -12.28 16.19 -13.67
C ALA A 302 -11.89 16.68 -12.26
N ASP A 303 -12.50 16.12 -11.21
CA ASP A 303 -12.22 16.49 -9.81
C ASP A 303 -10.96 15.81 -9.27
N ILE A 304 -10.48 14.76 -9.95
CA ILE A 304 -9.25 14.05 -9.57
C ILE A 304 -8.03 14.81 -10.10
N GLY A 305 -7.23 15.32 -9.20
CA GLY A 305 -6.00 16.06 -9.58
C GLY A 305 -4.77 15.17 -9.70
N VAL A 306 -4.73 14.05 -9.00
CA VAL A 306 -3.58 13.14 -8.92
C VAL A 306 -4.02 11.69 -8.99
N VAL A 307 -3.25 10.86 -9.72
CA VAL A 307 -3.37 9.40 -9.72
C VAL A 307 -2.06 8.79 -9.22
N TYR A 308 -2.13 8.05 -8.11
CA TYR A 308 -1.07 7.15 -7.66
C TYR A 308 -1.26 5.81 -8.33
N ALA A 309 -0.51 5.56 -9.37
CA ALA A 309 -0.64 4.39 -10.21
C ALA A 309 -0.04 3.13 -9.56
N SER A 310 -0.54 1.97 -9.99
CA SER A 310 0.00 0.65 -9.63
C SER A 310 1.26 0.28 -10.43
N ALA A 311 1.60 1.06 -11.46
CA ALA A 311 2.77 0.84 -12.31
C ALA A 311 4.03 0.55 -11.48
N ASN A 312 4.71 -0.55 -11.79
CA ASN A 312 5.78 -1.12 -11.00
C ASN A 312 7.04 -1.48 -11.80
N SER A 313 7.18 -0.95 -13.03
CA SER A 313 8.27 -1.29 -13.93
C SER A 313 8.08 -2.61 -14.72
N SER A 314 6.91 -3.27 -14.59
CA SER A 314 6.55 -4.38 -15.45
C SER A 314 6.06 -3.87 -16.80
N PRO A 315 6.67 -4.30 -17.93
CA PRO A 315 6.29 -3.79 -19.25
C PRO A 315 4.79 -3.93 -19.57
N GLY A 316 4.19 -5.08 -19.21
CA GLY A 316 2.78 -5.35 -19.45
C GLY A 316 1.84 -4.55 -18.58
N LEU A 317 2.11 -4.45 -17.28
CA LEU A 317 1.24 -3.73 -16.34
C LEU A 317 1.22 -2.23 -16.64
N ASP A 318 2.39 -1.60 -16.76
CA ASP A 318 2.49 -0.14 -16.87
C ASP A 318 1.76 0.37 -18.12
N ALA A 319 1.87 -0.35 -19.25
CA ALA A 319 1.20 0.03 -20.50
C ALA A 319 -0.33 -0.12 -20.42
N VAL A 320 -0.82 -1.22 -19.83
CA VAL A 320 -2.25 -1.49 -19.70
C VAL A 320 -2.90 -0.51 -18.71
N GLU A 321 -2.22 -0.22 -17.60
CA GLU A 321 -2.70 0.79 -16.66
C GLU A 321 -2.71 2.19 -17.26
N ALA A 322 -1.69 2.54 -18.03
CA ALA A 322 -1.66 3.82 -18.75
C ALA A 322 -2.88 3.98 -19.67
N ALA A 323 -3.22 2.94 -20.44
CA ALA A 323 -4.41 2.93 -21.28
C ALA A 323 -5.71 3.02 -20.47
N ALA A 324 -5.79 2.38 -19.29
CA ALA A 324 -6.95 2.46 -18.40
C ALA A 324 -7.14 3.88 -17.84
N ILE A 325 -6.06 4.52 -17.39
CA ILE A 325 -6.08 5.90 -16.88
C ILE A 325 -6.54 6.85 -18.01
N GLU A 326 -6.00 6.69 -19.22
CA GLU A 326 -6.45 7.49 -20.37
C GLU A 326 -7.96 7.32 -20.64
N GLN A 327 -8.48 6.09 -20.64
CA GLN A 327 -9.91 5.83 -20.83
C GLN A 327 -10.81 6.49 -19.79
N VAL A 328 -10.33 6.65 -18.56
CA VAL A 328 -11.11 7.27 -17.48
C VAL A 328 -11.05 8.79 -17.54
N PHE A 329 -9.87 9.34 -17.83
CA PHE A 329 -9.60 10.75 -17.59
C PHE A 329 -9.57 11.63 -18.85
N ALA A 330 -9.56 11.07 -20.05
CA ALA A 330 -9.60 11.91 -21.26
C ALA A 330 -10.94 12.69 -21.35
N PRO A 331 -10.91 14.01 -21.68
CA PRO A 331 -9.76 14.84 -22.04
C PRO A 331 -8.99 15.45 -20.86
N HIS A 332 -9.39 15.16 -19.59
CA HIS A 332 -8.70 15.63 -18.41
C HIS A 332 -7.38 14.88 -18.24
N GLN A 333 -6.38 15.53 -17.69
CA GLN A 333 -5.07 14.93 -17.45
C GLN A 333 -4.64 15.18 -16.00
N PRO A 334 -5.04 14.33 -15.04
CA PRO A 334 -4.47 14.38 -13.70
C PRO A 334 -2.96 14.15 -13.77
N VAL A 335 -2.23 14.60 -12.74
CA VAL A 335 -0.82 14.23 -12.58
C VAL A 335 -0.76 12.76 -12.20
N VAL A 336 0.03 11.96 -12.91
CA VAL A 336 0.21 10.52 -12.61
C VAL A 336 1.57 10.32 -11.97
N THR A 337 1.60 9.63 -10.83
CA THR A 337 2.83 9.21 -10.15
C THR A 337 2.74 7.74 -9.74
N SER A 338 3.86 7.15 -9.36
CA SER A 338 3.93 5.83 -8.72
C SER A 338 5.01 5.82 -7.64
N VAL A 339 4.66 5.34 -6.47
CA VAL A 339 5.62 5.18 -5.37
C VAL A 339 6.51 3.94 -5.53
N LYS A 340 6.17 3.02 -6.46
CA LYS A 340 6.86 1.74 -6.61
C LYS A 340 8.25 1.86 -7.25
N GLY A 341 8.55 2.98 -7.92
CA GLY A 341 9.91 3.32 -8.31
C GLY A 341 10.85 3.54 -7.13
N ALA A 342 10.29 4.05 -6.03
CA ALA A 342 11.01 4.33 -4.80
C ALA A 342 11.02 3.13 -3.82
N LEU A 343 9.89 2.42 -3.70
CA LEU A 343 9.61 1.47 -2.61
C LEU A 343 9.56 0.01 -3.07
N GLY A 344 9.65 -0.26 -4.38
CA GLY A 344 9.45 -1.59 -4.92
C GLY A 344 7.97 -2.04 -4.87
N GLU A 345 7.75 -3.31 -5.20
CA GLU A 345 6.44 -3.96 -5.23
C GLU A 345 6.23 -4.84 -4.02
N SER A 346 5.08 -4.72 -3.38
CA SER A 346 4.63 -5.55 -2.25
C SER A 346 3.11 -5.41 -2.04
N ALA A 347 2.53 -6.24 -1.20
CA ALA A 347 1.13 -6.08 -0.76
C ALA A 347 0.91 -4.78 0.04
N ALA A 348 1.98 -4.19 0.55
CA ALA A 348 1.98 -2.93 1.29
C ALA A 348 1.98 -1.70 0.37
N SER A 349 2.40 -1.84 -0.90
CA SER A 349 2.67 -0.70 -1.79
C SER A 349 1.42 0.13 -2.14
N THR A 350 0.22 -0.46 -2.15
CA THR A 350 -1.03 0.29 -2.33
C THR A 350 -1.31 1.20 -1.12
N MET A 351 -1.04 0.74 0.10
CA MET A 351 -1.15 1.57 1.30
C MET A 351 -0.05 2.63 1.38
N ALA A 352 1.13 2.35 0.85
CA ALA A 352 2.16 3.37 0.63
C ALA A 352 1.67 4.48 -0.29
N GLY A 353 0.91 4.15 -1.34
CA GLY A 353 0.25 5.12 -2.22
C GLY A 353 -0.76 6.00 -1.47
N VAL A 354 -1.58 5.43 -0.57
CA VAL A 354 -2.51 6.21 0.27
C VAL A 354 -1.76 7.11 1.24
N ALA A 355 -0.73 6.58 1.94
CA ALA A 355 0.10 7.36 2.84
C ALA A 355 0.81 8.52 2.11
N ALA A 356 1.35 8.26 0.92
CA ALA A 356 1.97 9.29 0.08
C ALA A 356 0.96 10.35 -0.38
N ALA A 357 -0.25 9.95 -0.78
CA ALA A 357 -1.32 10.89 -1.15
C ALA A 357 -1.65 11.85 0.01
N VAL A 358 -1.74 11.33 1.24
CA VAL A 358 -1.97 12.16 2.44
C VAL A 358 -0.75 13.02 2.75
N LEU A 359 0.43 12.41 2.93
CA LEU A 359 1.61 13.10 3.48
C LEU A 359 2.25 14.09 2.49
N CYS A 360 2.37 13.72 1.22
CA CYS A 360 2.88 14.63 0.18
C CYS A 360 1.82 15.65 -0.22
N GLY A 361 0.54 15.24 -0.31
CA GLY A 361 -0.56 16.14 -0.63
C GLY A 361 -0.74 17.25 0.42
N ARG A 362 -0.57 16.97 1.71
CA ARG A 362 -0.56 17.98 2.79
C ARG A 362 0.61 18.97 2.67
N ARG A 363 1.66 18.61 1.96
CA ARG A 363 2.78 19.51 1.61
C ARG A 363 2.55 20.25 0.28
N GLY A 364 1.42 20.01 -0.40
CA GLY A 364 1.10 20.61 -1.67
C GLY A 364 1.98 20.11 -2.81
N VAL A 365 2.50 18.88 -2.74
CA VAL A 365 3.44 18.35 -3.72
C VAL A 365 3.02 16.95 -4.17
N VAL A 366 3.06 16.70 -5.47
CA VAL A 366 3.00 15.35 -6.05
C VAL A 366 4.43 14.87 -6.29
N PRO A 367 4.84 13.74 -5.71
CA PRO A 367 6.20 13.25 -5.89
C PRO A 367 6.44 12.76 -7.32
N PRO A 368 7.68 12.87 -7.84
CA PRO A 368 8.05 12.28 -9.13
C PRO A 368 8.02 10.75 -9.07
N VAL A 369 7.98 10.12 -10.24
CA VAL A 369 8.21 8.69 -10.37
C VAL A 369 9.71 8.42 -10.30
N ALA A 370 10.18 7.86 -9.18
CA ALA A 370 11.59 7.52 -9.03
C ALA A 370 12.02 6.51 -10.10
N GLY A 371 13.21 6.69 -10.67
CA GLY A 371 13.77 5.83 -11.71
C GLY A 371 13.29 6.13 -13.14
N LEU A 372 12.29 6.99 -13.34
CA LEU A 372 11.83 7.40 -14.66
C LEU A 372 12.80 8.40 -15.30
N ILE A 373 13.44 7.99 -16.39
CA ILE A 373 14.33 8.85 -17.20
C ILE A 373 13.66 9.20 -18.52
N THR A 374 13.23 8.18 -19.27
CA THR A 374 12.60 8.36 -20.58
C THR A 374 11.24 7.69 -20.62
N LEU A 375 10.20 8.51 -20.73
CA LEU A 375 8.82 8.03 -20.76
C LEU A 375 8.60 7.15 -22.01
N ASP A 376 8.02 5.95 -21.79
CA ASP A 376 7.65 5.03 -22.85
C ASP A 376 6.57 5.71 -23.75
N PRO A 377 6.73 5.65 -25.09
CA PRO A 377 5.70 6.13 -26.03
C PRO A 377 4.30 5.53 -25.78
N ALA A 378 4.20 4.30 -25.29
CA ALA A 378 2.92 3.69 -24.91
C ALA A 378 2.23 4.42 -23.73
N CYS A 379 2.96 5.20 -22.95
CA CYS A 379 2.46 5.97 -21.81
C CYS A 379 2.42 7.50 -22.10
N ALA A 380 2.76 7.94 -23.30
CA ALA A 380 2.98 9.34 -23.63
C ALA A 380 1.73 10.24 -23.51
N ARG A 381 0.53 9.66 -23.46
CA ARG A 381 -0.72 10.40 -23.26
C ARG A 381 -1.00 10.76 -21.81
N LEU A 382 -0.23 10.20 -20.86
CA LEU A 382 -0.34 10.53 -19.44
C LEU A 382 0.56 11.72 -19.09
N ARG A 383 0.09 12.54 -18.17
CA ARG A 383 0.92 13.56 -17.52
C ARG A 383 1.69 12.93 -16.35
N VAL A 384 2.72 12.14 -16.65
CA VAL A 384 3.54 11.48 -15.62
C VAL A 384 4.48 12.50 -14.96
N ALA A 385 4.55 12.48 -13.62
CA ALA A 385 5.43 13.35 -12.84
C ALA A 385 6.90 12.90 -12.99
N ARG A 386 7.70 13.65 -13.76
CA ARG A 386 9.14 13.44 -13.91
C ARG A 386 9.95 14.19 -12.86
N GLU A 387 9.37 15.22 -12.29
CA GLU A 387 9.87 16.05 -11.21
C GLU A 387 8.74 16.31 -10.21
N ALA A 388 9.06 16.82 -9.05
CA ALA A 388 8.07 17.18 -8.04
C ALA A 388 7.13 18.26 -8.58
N VAL A 389 5.82 17.98 -8.59
CA VAL A 389 4.80 18.90 -9.12
C VAL A 389 4.11 19.62 -7.98
N GLN A 390 4.24 20.94 -7.94
CA GLN A 390 3.50 21.77 -6.98
C GLN A 390 2.02 21.78 -7.33
N VAL A 391 1.18 21.54 -6.33
CA VAL A 391 -0.28 21.63 -6.43
C VAL A 391 -0.75 22.70 -5.46
N ALA A 392 -1.61 23.60 -5.95
CA ALA A 392 -2.02 24.77 -5.14
C ALA A 392 -2.69 24.33 -3.83
N PRO A 393 -2.33 24.96 -2.68
CA PRO A 393 -3.04 24.80 -1.43
C PRO A 393 -4.51 25.19 -1.57
N VAL A 394 -5.36 24.56 -0.78
CA VAL A 394 -6.77 24.93 -0.65
C VAL A 394 -6.90 26.35 -0.13
N GLY A 395 -7.61 27.22 -0.85
CA GLY A 395 -7.83 28.63 -0.43
C GLY A 395 -6.98 29.68 -1.14
N SER A 396 -5.97 29.31 -1.94
CA SER A 396 -5.24 30.27 -2.76
C SER A 396 -6.12 30.80 -3.92
N PRO A 397 -6.28 32.11 -4.09
CA PRO A 397 -7.06 32.70 -5.17
C PRO A 397 -6.38 32.66 -6.53
N SER A 398 -5.21 32.01 -6.67
CA SER A 398 -4.47 31.97 -7.92
C SER A 398 -5.23 31.18 -8.99
N SER A 399 -5.75 31.92 -9.94
CA SER A 399 -6.40 31.45 -11.18
C SER A 399 -5.47 30.50 -11.95
N GLY A 400 -5.91 29.25 -12.16
CA GLY A 400 -5.28 28.32 -13.09
C GLY A 400 -4.54 27.12 -12.49
N ALA A 401 -4.18 27.09 -11.21
CA ALA A 401 -3.61 25.90 -10.57
C ALA A 401 -4.75 24.91 -10.25
N ARG A 402 -4.74 23.73 -10.91
CA ARG A 402 -5.71 22.66 -10.64
C ARG A 402 -5.62 22.26 -9.17
N ARG A 403 -6.75 22.27 -8.48
CA ARG A 403 -6.88 21.89 -7.08
C ARG A 403 -6.71 20.37 -6.96
N ALA A 404 -5.54 19.90 -6.52
CA ALA A 404 -5.33 18.47 -6.26
C ALA A 404 -5.88 18.09 -4.88
N ARG A 405 -7.17 18.37 -4.64
CA ARG A 405 -7.85 17.98 -3.39
C ARG A 405 -8.13 16.49 -3.33
N HIS A 406 -8.28 15.83 -4.49
CA HIS A 406 -8.62 14.43 -4.57
C HIS A 406 -7.52 13.69 -5.31
N ALA A 407 -7.02 12.66 -4.67
CA ALA A 407 -6.10 11.70 -5.24
C ALA A 407 -6.82 10.36 -5.43
N LEU A 408 -6.58 9.71 -6.57
CA LEU A 408 -6.97 8.33 -6.81
C LEU A 408 -5.75 7.44 -6.61
N VAL A 409 -5.85 6.42 -5.77
CA VAL A 409 -4.83 5.38 -5.60
C VAL A 409 -5.33 4.12 -6.28
N ASN A 410 -4.57 3.61 -7.26
CA ASN A 410 -4.90 2.39 -7.99
C ASN A 410 -4.01 1.23 -7.54
N GLY A 411 -4.61 0.06 -7.44
CA GLY A 411 -3.96 -1.22 -7.17
C GLY A 411 -4.36 -2.26 -8.20
N VAL A 412 -3.37 -2.91 -8.78
CA VAL A 412 -3.54 -4.03 -9.72
C VAL A 412 -2.67 -5.18 -9.23
N ALA A 413 -3.27 -6.35 -9.07
CA ALA A 413 -2.55 -7.54 -8.65
C ALA A 413 -2.33 -8.51 -9.81
N SER A 414 -1.19 -9.18 -9.79
CA SER A 414 -0.94 -10.34 -10.65
C SER A 414 -1.91 -11.47 -10.27
N GLY A 415 -2.68 -11.98 -11.26
CA GLY A 415 -3.81 -12.88 -11.01
C GLY A 415 -5.18 -12.19 -10.98
N GLY A 416 -5.22 -10.83 -11.13
CA GLY A 416 -6.40 -10.11 -11.56
C GLY A 416 -7.25 -9.44 -10.50
N ALA A 417 -6.84 -9.43 -9.22
CA ALA A 417 -7.51 -8.60 -8.23
C ALA A 417 -7.20 -7.12 -8.48
N LEU A 418 -8.21 -6.28 -8.32
CA LEU A 418 -8.15 -4.84 -8.56
C LEU A 418 -8.70 -4.10 -7.35
N ALA A 419 -8.12 -2.97 -7.01
CA ALA A 419 -8.64 -2.08 -5.97
C ALA A 419 -8.33 -0.62 -6.31
N ALA A 420 -9.23 0.29 -5.97
CA ALA A 420 -8.99 1.73 -6.11
C ALA A 420 -9.59 2.49 -4.92
N ALA A 421 -8.89 3.52 -4.46
CA ALA A 421 -9.36 4.39 -3.40
C ALA A 421 -9.32 5.86 -3.84
N VAL A 422 -10.33 6.63 -3.45
CA VAL A 422 -10.32 8.09 -3.60
C VAL A 422 -10.06 8.72 -2.23
N VAL A 423 -9.01 9.51 -2.17
CA VAL A 423 -8.54 10.21 -0.96
C VAL A 423 -8.73 11.71 -1.13
N ARG A 424 -9.39 12.34 -0.18
CA ARG A 424 -9.42 13.81 -0.07
C ARG A 424 -8.35 14.25 0.92
N VAL A 425 -7.41 15.04 0.45
CA VAL A 425 -6.33 15.60 1.26
C VAL A 425 -6.84 16.83 2.03
N ARG A 426 -6.51 16.92 3.32
CA ARG A 426 -6.77 18.10 4.15
C ARG A 426 -5.51 18.96 4.22
N ASP A 427 -5.70 20.28 4.21
CA ASP A 427 -4.61 21.22 4.42
C ASP A 427 -4.03 21.09 5.84
N ARG A 428 -2.78 21.53 6.04
CA ARG A 428 -2.14 21.61 7.37
C ARG A 428 -2.85 22.61 8.27
#